data_00ecfd4d228b91db97a5ea616a83c0e5
#
_entry.id   00ecfd4d228b91db97a5ea616a83c0e5
#
_cell.length_a   1.000
_cell.length_b   1.000
_cell.length_c   1.000
_cell.angle_alpha   90.00
_cell.angle_beta   90.00
_cell.angle_gamma   90.00
#
_symmetry.space_group_name_H-M   'P 1'
#
loop_
_entity.id
_entity.type
_entity.pdbx_description
1 polymer ?
#
loop_
_entity_poly.entity_id
_entity_poly.type
_entity_poly.pdbx_seq_one_letter_code
_entity_poly.pdbx_strand_id
1 'polypeptide(L)'
;RLISNVCEIPSEKIKSGQLADYEWQQLDYKLRDLLDAPLYVDDTPSLSVFELRTKARRLVREHGVKIIIIDYLQLMNASGMSFGSRQEEVSTISRSLKGLAKELNIPIIALSQLNRGVENREGEEGKRPQLSDLRESGAIEQDADMVCFIHRPEYYKIYTSADGSDLRGMAEIIIAKHRNGAVGDVRLRFIGQYTRFQNPEDDMVIPPPTEGGGATFGSRMNAPIGSTATPPPPSAADFPPQTDNPFGGVGSDGPLPF
;
A
#
# COMPACT_ATOMS: atom_id res chain seq x y z
N ARG A 1 3.15 -0.49 -15.88
CA ARG A 1 2.29 -0.54 -14.66
C ARG A 1 2.66 0.53 -13.66
N LEU A 2 3.96 0.70 -13.32
CA LEU A 2 4.40 1.72 -12.38
C LEU A 2 3.94 3.13 -12.81
N ILE A 3 4.14 3.49 -14.08
CA ILE A 3 3.69 4.77 -14.65
C ILE A 3 2.16 4.91 -14.52
N SER A 4 1.40 3.87 -14.88
CA SER A 4 -0.06 3.87 -14.75
C SER A 4 -0.53 4.10 -13.31
N ASN A 5 0.16 3.48 -12.36
CA ASN A 5 -0.12 3.62 -10.93
C ASN A 5 0.16 5.04 -10.41
N VAL A 6 1.35 5.57 -10.72
CA VAL A 6 1.79 6.91 -10.25
C VAL A 6 1.00 8.02 -10.94
N CYS A 7 0.83 7.91 -12.26
CA CYS A 7 0.15 8.95 -13.05
C CYS A 7 -1.38 8.86 -12.99
N GLU A 8 -1.95 7.74 -12.49
CA GLU A 8 -3.39 7.50 -12.48
C GLU A 8 -4.01 7.55 -13.88
N ILE A 9 -3.29 7.02 -14.86
CA ILE A 9 -3.72 6.91 -16.25
C ILE A 9 -3.83 5.43 -16.59
N PRO A 10 -4.94 4.97 -17.22
CA PRO A 10 -5.08 3.58 -17.61
C PRO A 10 -3.94 3.09 -18.50
N SER A 11 -3.41 1.89 -18.20
CA SER A 11 -2.28 1.32 -18.94
C SER A 11 -2.55 1.19 -20.45
N GLU A 12 -3.80 0.97 -20.84
CA GLU A 12 -4.21 0.85 -22.25
C GLU A 12 -4.05 2.17 -23.00
N LYS A 13 -4.42 3.29 -22.37
CA LYS A 13 -4.24 4.62 -22.93
C LYS A 13 -2.75 4.96 -23.13
N ILE A 14 -1.93 4.64 -22.11
CA ILE A 14 -0.47 4.85 -22.19
C ILE A 14 0.14 4.03 -23.32
N LYS A 15 -0.27 2.77 -23.49
CA LYS A 15 0.25 1.87 -24.54
C LYS A 15 -0.20 2.28 -25.94
N SER A 16 -1.44 2.73 -26.09
CA SER A 16 -1.99 3.17 -27.40
C SER A 16 -1.58 4.59 -27.77
N GLY A 17 -1.07 5.38 -26.82
CA GLY A 17 -0.79 6.81 -27.03
C GLY A 17 -2.05 7.68 -27.13
N GLN A 18 -3.23 7.12 -26.86
CA GLN A 18 -4.52 7.83 -26.92
C GLN A 18 -4.79 8.57 -25.63
N LEU A 19 -4.03 9.62 -25.40
CA LEU A 19 -4.15 10.48 -24.22
C LEU A 19 -4.77 11.82 -24.63
N ALA A 20 -5.68 12.34 -23.82
CA ALA A 20 -6.17 13.70 -23.93
C ALA A 20 -5.08 14.70 -23.49
N ASP A 21 -5.18 15.96 -23.92
CA ASP A 21 -4.16 16.99 -23.63
C ASP A 21 -3.91 17.14 -22.12
N TYR A 22 -4.95 17.07 -21.30
CA TYR A 22 -4.79 17.13 -19.83
C TYR A 22 -4.10 15.88 -19.27
N GLU A 23 -4.30 14.69 -19.86
CA GLU A 23 -3.65 13.45 -19.46
C GLU A 23 -2.15 13.49 -19.81
N TRP A 24 -1.79 14.12 -20.92
CA TRP A 24 -0.38 14.39 -21.28
C TRP A 24 0.31 15.31 -20.27
N GLN A 25 -0.36 16.39 -19.84
CA GLN A 25 0.16 17.28 -18.82
C GLN A 25 0.31 16.58 -17.45
N GLN A 26 -0.67 15.76 -17.07
CA GLN A 26 -0.64 14.95 -15.86
C GLN A 26 0.51 13.93 -15.90
N LEU A 27 0.72 13.28 -17.04
CA LEU A 27 1.80 12.33 -17.25
C LEU A 27 3.17 13.03 -17.10
N ASP A 28 3.39 14.14 -17.79
CA ASP A 28 4.65 14.89 -17.74
C ASP A 28 4.95 15.38 -16.31
N TYR A 29 3.96 15.90 -15.61
CA TYR A 29 4.13 16.40 -14.25
C TYR A 29 4.49 15.28 -13.26
N LYS A 30 3.69 14.20 -13.21
CA LYS A 30 3.89 13.10 -12.27
C LYS A 30 5.10 12.20 -12.63
N LEU A 31 5.48 12.17 -13.90
CA LEU A 31 6.64 11.37 -14.34
C LEU A 31 7.97 11.95 -13.85
N ARG A 32 8.06 13.26 -13.62
CA ARG A 32 9.27 13.92 -13.08
C ARG A 32 9.65 13.35 -11.73
N ASP A 33 8.68 13.20 -10.83
CA ASP A 33 8.91 12.62 -9.50
C ASP A 33 9.43 11.17 -9.59
N LEU A 34 8.97 10.42 -10.60
CA LEU A 34 9.41 9.05 -10.82
C LEU A 34 10.81 8.97 -11.44
N LEU A 35 11.16 9.91 -12.35
CA LEU A 35 12.48 9.96 -12.97
C LEU A 35 13.58 10.32 -11.97
N ASP A 36 13.27 11.18 -11.01
CA ASP A 36 14.20 11.60 -9.97
C ASP A 36 14.24 10.62 -8.77
N ALA A 37 13.34 9.63 -8.75
CA ALA A 37 13.32 8.63 -7.70
C ALA A 37 14.54 7.69 -7.77
N PRO A 38 15.18 7.32 -6.64
CA PRO A 38 16.31 6.40 -6.61
C PRO A 38 15.85 4.95 -6.84
N LEU A 39 15.24 4.69 -7.99
CA LEU A 39 14.71 3.41 -8.42
C LEU A 39 15.61 2.78 -9.49
N TYR A 40 16.17 1.62 -9.17
CA TYR A 40 17.03 0.83 -10.06
C TYR A 40 16.27 -0.41 -10.49
N VAL A 41 16.12 -0.62 -11.80
CA VAL A 41 15.41 -1.78 -12.35
C VAL A 41 16.44 -2.67 -13.06
N ASP A 42 16.44 -3.94 -12.69
CA ASP A 42 17.24 -4.98 -13.33
C ASP A 42 16.27 -5.99 -13.99
N ASP A 43 16.25 -6.04 -15.30
CA ASP A 43 15.38 -6.90 -16.11
C ASP A 43 16.10 -8.17 -16.61
N THR A 44 17.24 -8.52 -16.00
CA THR A 44 17.98 -9.74 -16.39
C THR A 44 17.11 -10.98 -16.18
N PRO A 45 16.84 -11.74 -17.24
CA PRO A 45 16.04 -12.96 -17.12
C PRO A 45 16.81 -14.04 -16.35
N SER A 46 16.08 -14.81 -15.55
CA SER A 46 16.65 -15.97 -14.80
C SER A 46 17.88 -15.62 -13.95
N LEU A 47 17.83 -14.51 -13.24
CA LEU A 47 18.94 -14.03 -12.42
C LEU A 47 19.35 -15.08 -11.37
N SER A 48 20.63 -15.40 -11.33
CA SER A 48 21.16 -16.29 -10.31
C SER A 48 21.36 -15.58 -8.97
N VAL A 49 21.32 -16.35 -7.86
CA VAL A 49 21.58 -15.80 -6.52
C VAL A 49 22.96 -15.14 -6.42
N PHE A 50 23.95 -15.68 -7.11
CA PHE A 50 25.32 -15.13 -7.10
C PHE A 50 25.39 -13.80 -7.84
N GLU A 51 24.74 -13.69 -8.99
CA GLU A 51 24.66 -12.44 -9.74
C GLU A 51 23.88 -11.38 -8.96
N LEU A 52 22.72 -11.75 -8.38
CA LEU A 52 21.98 -10.86 -7.51
C LEU A 52 22.86 -10.33 -6.38
N ARG A 53 23.59 -11.20 -5.70
CA ARG A 53 24.48 -10.82 -4.60
C ARG A 53 25.53 -9.80 -5.04
N THR A 54 26.14 -10.01 -6.19
CA THR A 54 27.16 -9.12 -6.74
C THR A 54 26.57 -7.76 -7.12
N LYS A 55 25.42 -7.75 -7.83
CA LYS A 55 24.69 -6.52 -8.22
C LYS A 55 24.21 -5.77 -6.99
N ALA A 56 23.61 -6.47 -6.03
CA ALA A 56 23.07 -5.88 -4.81
C ALA A 56 24.16 -5.19 -3.96
N ARG A 57 25.30 -5.86 -3.76
CA ARG A 57 26.46 -5.26 -3.06
C ARG A 57 26.92 -3.96 -3.71
N ARG A 58 27.00 -3.95 -5.05
CA ARG A 58 27.38 -2.76 -5.80
C ARG A 58 26.36 -1.64 -5.63
N LEU A 59 25.07 -1.92 -5.81
CA LEU A 59 24.00 -0.92 -5.69
C LEU A 59 23.90 -0.34 -4.27
N VAL A 60 24.05 -1.17 -3.25
CA VAL A 60 24.05 -0.69 -1.87
C VAL A 60 25.27 0.21 -1.59
N ARG A 61 26.46 -0.19 -2.06
CA ARG A 61 27.69 0.57 -1.82
C ARG A 61 27.75 1.88 -2.61
N GLU A 62 27.34 1.85 -3.89
CA GLU A 62 27.50 2.99 -4.81
C GLU A 62 26.31 3.95 -4.77
N HIS A 63 25.10 3.43 -4.55
CA HIS A 63 23.85 4.19 -4.61
C HIS A 63 23.07 4.20 -3.29
N GLY A 64 23.53 3.50 -2.28
CA GLY A 64 22.88 3.50 -0.96
C GLY A 64 21.49 2.86 -0.96
N VAL A 65 21.23 1.89 -1.84
CA VAL A 65 19.93 1.19 -1.92
C VAL A 65 19.55 0.64 -0.55
N LYS A 66 18.27 0.85 -0.17
CA LYS A 66 17.73 0.51 1.16
C LYS A 66 16.77 -0.66 1.16
N ILE A 67 16.31 -1.10 -0.01
CA ILE A 67 15.36 -2.21 -0.16
C ILE A 67 15.60 -2.91 -1.49
N ILE A 68 15.43 -4.22 -1.53
CA ILE A 68 15.44 -5.01 -2.76
C ILE A 68 14.08 -5.69 -2.91
N ILE A 69 13.49 -5.60 -4.11
CA ILE A 69 12.25 -6.28 -4.46
C ILE A 69 12.54 -7.27 -5.58
N ILE A 70 12.12 -8.53 -5.43
CA ILE A 70 12.32 -9.60 -6.40
C ILE A 70 10.97 -10.07 -6.94
N ASP A 71 10.75 -9.94 -8.24
CA ASP A 71 9.54 -10.39 -8.94
C ASP A 71 9.93 -11.48 -9.97
N TYR A 72 9.79 -12.74 -9.68
CA TYR A 72 9.43 -13.46 -8.45
C TYR A 72 10.42 -14.63 -8.21
N LEU A 73 10.37 -15.26 -7.06
CA LEU A 73 11.37 -16.27 -6.64
C LEU A 73 11.55 -17.41 -7.63
N GLN A 74 10.45 -17.86 -8.24
CA GLN A 74 10.45 -18.99 -9.15
C GLN A 74 11.11 -18.69 -10.52
N LEU A 75 11.46 -17.44 -10.82
CA LEU A 75 12.30 -17.09 -11.98
C LEU A 75 13.80 -17.13 -11.66
N MET A 76 14.17 -17.13 -10.39
CA MET A 76 15.57 -17.22 -9.99
C MET A 76 16.11 -18.63 -10.17
N ASN A 77 17.42 -18.74 -10.28
CA ASN A 77 18.13 -20.00 -10.27
C ASN A 77 19.31 -19.96 -9.28
N ALA A 78 19.77 -21.12 -8.89
CA ALA A 78 20.97 -21.30 -8.08
C ALA A 78 22.10 -21.92 -8.92
N SER A 79 22.50 -21.23 -9.99
CA SER A 79 23.52 -21.69 -10.94
C SER A 79 24.76 -22.21 -10.26
N GLY A 80 25.32 -23.30 -10.78
CA GLY A 80 26.54 -23.93 -10.27
C GLY A 80 26.30 -24.99 -9.19
N MET A 81 25.04 -25.25 -8.81
CA MET A 81 24.65 -26.33 -7.91
C MET A 81 23.75 -27.33 -8.64
N SER A 82 23.84 -28.60 -8.25
CA SER A 82 22.94 -29.65 -8.74
C SER A 82 21.89 -29.93 -7.67
N PHE A 83 20.61 -29.92 -8.05
CA PHE A 83 19.47 -30.12 -7.15
C PHE A 83 18.67 -31.35 -7.58
N GLY A 84 18.17 -32.11 -6.61
CA GLY A 84 17.29 -33.25 -6.87
C GLY A 84 15.87 -32.83 -7.25
N SER A 85 15.47 -31.61 -6.88
CA SER A 85 14.13 -31.07 -7.16
C SER A 85 14.14 -29.54 -7.21
N ARG A 86 13.13 -28.97 -7.89
CA ARG A 86 12.88 -27.52 -7.90
C ARG A 86 12.64 -26.98 -6.49
N GLN A 87 11.98 -27.75 -5.64
CA GLN A 87 11.72 -27.39 -4.26
C GLN A 87 13.00 -27.18 -3.45
N GLU A 88 14.00 -28.04 -3.65
CA GLU A 88 15.31 -27.91 -3.01
C GLU A 88 16.06 -26.66 -3.50
N GLU A 89 16.01 -26.38 -4.79
CA GLU A 89 16.59 -25.17 -5.38
C GLU A 89 15.97 -23.91 -4.80
N VAL A 90 14.63 -23.82 -4.75
CA VAL A 90 13.90 -22.69 -4.16
C VAL A 90 14.20 -22.52 -2.69
N SER A 91 14.37 -23.63 -1.96
CA SER A 91 14.79 -23.61 -0.55
C SER A 91 16.19 -23.01 -0.38
N THR A 92 17.09 -23.34 -1.29
CA THR A 92 18.47 -22.80 -1.28
C THR A 92 18.50 -21.33 -1.64
N ILE A 93 17.67 -20.91 -2.62
CA ILE A 93 17.49 -19.50 -2.98
C ILE A 93 16.97 -18.71 -1.77
N SER A 94 15.88 -19.17 -1.13
CA SER A 94 15.28 -18.52 0.03
C SER A 94 16.30 -18.29 1.15
N ARG A 95 17.03 -19.32 1.51
CA ARG A 95 18.09 -19.25 2.54
C ARG A 95 19.20 -18.28 2.17
N SER A 96 19.58 -18.27 0.90
CA SER A 96 20.62 -17.35 0.38
C SER A 96 20.16 -15.89 0.41
N LEU A 97 18.89 -15.62 0.08
CA LEU A 97 18.29 -14.29 0.19
C LEU A 97 18.25 -13.79 1.64
N LYS A 98 17.90 -14.68 2.58
CA LYS A 98 17.96 -14.36 4.01
C LYS A 98 19.38 -14.00 4.46
N GLY A 99 20.38 -14.75 3.97
CA GLY A 99 21.80 -14.44 4.22
C GLY A 99 22.21 -13.09 3.63
N LEU A 100 21.78 -12.80 2.41
CA LEU A 100 22.08 -11.54 1.73
C LEU A 100 21.42 -10.33 2.41
N ALA A 101 20.17 -10.45 2.86
CA ALA A 101 19.49 -9.39 3.61
C ALA A 101 20.24 -9.02 4.89
N LYS A 102 20.73 -10.03 5.63
CA LYS A 102 21.55 -9.83 6.83
C LYS A 102 22.90 -9.22 6.51
N GLU A 103 23.57 -9.70 5.46
CA GLU A 103 24.87 -9.20 5.01
C GLU A 103 24.83 -7.72 4.64
N LEU A 104 23.81 -7.32 3.88
CA LEU A 104 23.63 -5.95 3.41
C LEU A 104 22.93 -5.04 4.44
N ASN A 105 22.36 -5.62 5.49
CA ASN A 105 21.53 -4.94 6.49
C ASN A 105 20.38 -4.14 5.87
N ILE A 106 19.72 -4.71 4.86
CA ILE A 106 18.54 -4.15 4.20
C ILE A 106 17.44 -5.21 4.04
N PRO A 107 16.17 -4.82 4.02
CA PRO A 107 15.08 -5.75 3.74
C PRO A 107 15.09 -6.23 2.28
N ILE A 108 14.74 -7.49 2.10
CA ILE A 108 14.46 -8.09 0.78
C ILE A 108 13.01 -8.53 0.77
N ILE A 109 12.21 -7.99 -0.15
CA ILE A 109 10.85 -8.42 -0.43
C ILE A 109 10.90 -9.34 -1.65
N ALA A 110 10.52 -10.60 -1.48
CA ALA A 110 10.49 -11.56 -2.56
C ALA A 110 9.04 -11.97 -2.83
N LEU A 111 8.57 -11.76 -4.06
CA LEU A 111 7.28 -12.26 -4.50
C LEU A 111 7.38 -13.77 -4.73
N SER A 112 6.33 -14.48 -4.39
CA SER A 112 6.22 -15.93 -4.61
C SER A 112 4.86 -16.28 -5.15
N GLN A 113 4.83 -17.12 -6.18
CA GLN A 113 3.60 -17.66 -6.70
C GLN A 113 3.03 -18.70 -5.73
N LEU A 114 1.72 -18.65 -5.51
CA LEU A 114 1.00 -19.64 -4.72
C LEU A 114 0.72 -20.90 -5.53
N ASN A 115 0.50 -22.01 -4.82
CA ASN A 115 0.00 -23.23 -5.43
C ASN A 115 -1.38 -22.97 -6.03
N ARG A 116 -1.60 -23.46 -7.25
CA ARG A 116 -2.90 -23.36 -7.96
C ARG A 116 -4.05 -24.05 -7.25
N GLY A 117 -3.75 -24.91 -6.27
CA GLY A 117 -4.77 -25.55 -5.44
C GLY A 117 -5.72 -24.56 -4.74
N VAL A 118 -5.28 -23.32 -4.47
CA VAL A 118 -6.13 -22.25 -3.93
C VAL A 118 -7.30 -21.94 -4.88
N GLU A 119 -7.07 -21.98 -6.20
CA GLU A 119 -8.08 -21.68 -7.20
C GLU A 119 -9.19 -22.73 -7.28
N ASN A 120 -8.93 -23.95 -6.78
CA ASN A 120 -9.87 -25.08 -6.82
C ASN A 120 -10.73 -25.18 -5.55
N ARG A 121 -10.44 -24.40 -4.50
CA ARG A 121 -11.25 -24.42 -3.27
C ARG A 121 -12.58 -23.71 -3.49
N GLU A 122 -13.60 -24.11 -2.74
CA GLU A 122 -14.93 -23.51 -2.81
C GLU A 122 -15.13 -22.45 -1.71
N GLY A 123 -16.04 -21.50 -2.00
CA GLY A 123 -16.42 -20.45 -1.06
C GLY A 123 -15.39 -19.33 -0.90
N GLU A 124 -15.78 -18.28 -0.21
CA GLU A 124 -14.95 -17.10 0.07
C GLU A 124 -13.74 -17.48 0.91
N GLU A 125 -13.94 -18.10 2.05
CA GLU A 125 -12.89 -18.55 2.96
C GLU A 125 -11.96 -19.58 2.31
N GLY A 126 -12.48 -20.46 1.45
CA GLY A 126 -11.68 -21.43 0.73
C GLY A 126 -10.69 -20.81 -0.25
N LYS A 127 -11.05 -19.71 -0.90
CA LYS A 127 -10.19 -18.97 -1.82
C LYS A 127 -9.15 -18.08 -1.11
N ARG A 128 -9.27 -17.94 0.19
CA ARG A 128 -8.34 -17.14 1.00
C ARG A 128 -7.00 -17.86 1.12
N PRO A 129 -5.87 -17.23 0.77
CA PRO A 129 -4.55 -17.83 0.83
C PRO A 129 -4.12 -18.16 2.26
N GLN A 130 -3.39 -19.26 2.42
CA GLN A 130 -2.87 -19.75 3.70
C GLN A 130 -1.39 -20.14 3.57
N LEU A 131 -0.67 -20.26 4.69
CA LEU A 131 0.74 -20.68 4.70
C LEU A 131 0.97 -22.02 4.01
N SER A 132 0.00 -22.94 4.10
CA SER A 132 0.04 -24.23 3.38
C SER A 132 0.09 -24.09 1.85
N ASP A 133 -0.31 -22.93 1.31
CA ASP A 133 -0.30 -22.66 -0.13
C ASP A 133 1.10 -22.33 -0.67
N LEU A 134 2.03 -22.07 0.25
CA LEU A 134 3.47 -22.00 -0.02
C LEU A 134 4.14 -23.40 -0.01
N ARG A 135 3.38 -24.46 -0.08
CA ARG A 135 3.78 -25.84 0.23
C ARG A 135 4.91 -26.41 -0.62
N GLU A 136 5.08 -25.95 -1.85
CA GLU A 136 6.27 -26.29 -2.67
C GLU A 136 7.54 -25.60 -2.15
N SER A 137 7.40 -24.75 -1.16
CA SER A 137 8.43 -23.85 -0.64
C SER A 137 8.34 -23.73 0.89
N GLY A 138 8.14 -24.81 1.61
CA GLY A 138 8.09 -24.81 3.08
C GLY A 138 9.31 -24.12 3.73
N ALA A 139 10.45 -24.11 3.01
CA ALA A 139 11.61 -23.36 3.42
C ALA A 139 11.38 -21.83 3.35
N ILE A 140 10.62 -21.32 2.36
CA ILE A 140 10.30 -19.87 2.27
C ILE A 140 9.58 -19.44 3.55
N GLU A 141 8.59 -20.22 3.96
CA GLU A 141 7.88 -19.93 5.21
C GLU A 141 8.84 -19.91 6.41
N GLN A 142 9.75 -20.87 6.52
CA GLN A 142 10.67 -20.96 7.65
C GLN A 142 11.69 -19.81 7.65
N ASP A 143 12.24 -19.45 6.51
CA ASP A 143 13.30 -18.44 6.36
C ASP A 143 12.74 -17.01 6.47
N ALA A 144 11.52 -16.75 5.98
CA ALA A 144 10.92 -15.43 6.00
C ALA A 144 10.64 -14.94 7.44
N ASP A 145 10.90 -13.67 7.71
CA ASP A 145 10.49 -13.03 8.97
C ASP A 145 9.03 -12.64 8.96
N MET A 146 8.52 -12.32 7.77
CA MET A 146 7.13 -11.97 7.54
C MET A 146 6.65 -12.68 6.26
N VAL A 147 5.43 -13.19 6.29
CA VAL A 147 4.72 -13.71 5.11
C VAL A 147 3.40 -12.95 5.00
N CYS A 148 3.23 -12.28 3.86
CA CYS A 148 2.02 -11.56 3.52
C CYS A 148 1.41 -12.14 2.25
N PHE A 149 0.09 -12.32 2.26
CA PHE A 149 -0.66 -12.66 1.06
C PHE A 149 -1.47 -11.47 0.59
N ILE A 150 -1.64 -11.37 -0.73
CA ILE A 150 -2.56 -10.43 -1.36
C ILE A 150 -3.78 -11.23 -1.78
N HIS A 151 -4.93 -10.91 -1.19
CA HIS A 151 -6.20 -11.53 -1.53
C HIS A 151 -7.15 -10.50 -2.14
N ARG A 152 -7.79 -10.86 -3.25
CA ARG A 152 -8.77 -10.05 -3.96
C ARG A 152 -9.98 -10.91 -4.27
N PRO A 153 -11.05 -10.83 -3.47
CA PRO A 153 -12.26 -11.64 -3.67
C PRO A 153 -12.85 -11.49 -5.08
N GLU A 154 -12.88 -10.27 -5.61
CA GLU A 154 -13.37 -9.97 -6.95
C GLU A 154 -12.64 -10.76 -8.06
N TYR A 155 -11.36 -11.05 -7.89
CA TYR A 155 -10.59 -11.88 -8.83
C TYR A 155 -11.20 -13.28 -8.98
N TYR A 156 -11.79 -13.81 -7.91
CA TYR A 156 -12.48 -15.08 -7.85
C TYR A 156 -13.99 -14.95 -8.10
N LYS A 157 -14.46 -13.78 -8.56
CA LYS A 157 -15.89 -13.47 -8.79
C LYS A 157 -16.76 -13.55 -7.52
N ILE A 158 -16.16 -13.33 -6.38
CA ILE A 158 -16.83 -13.22 -5.09
C ILE A 158 -17.09 -11.74 -4.85
N TYR A 159 -18.35 -11.33 -4.93
CA TYR A 159 -18.75 -9.91 -4.87
C TYR A 159 -19.43 -9.54 -3.57
N THR A 160 -19.84 -10.53 -2.79
CA THR A 160 -20.57 -10.32 -1.54
C THR A 160 -20.01 -11.26 -0.48
N SER A 161 -19.71 -10.71 0.69
CA SER A 161 -19.26 -11.47 1.85
C SER A 161 -20.41 -12.23 2.51
N ALA A 162 -20.10 -13.15 3.39
CA ALA A 162 -21.09 -13.92 4.16
C ALA A 162 -21.98 -13.02 5.05
N ASP A 163 -21.49 -11.85 5.45
CA ASP A 163 -22.24 -10.83 6.22
C ASP A 163 -23.09 -9.90 5.34
N GLY A 164 -23.07 -10.08 4.00
CA GLY A 164 -23.78 -9.26 3.03
C GLY A 164 -23.05 -8.01 2.56
N SER A 165 -21.83 -7.76 3.01
CA SER A 165 -21.04 -6.60 2.56
C SER A 165 -20.55 -6.76 1.12
N ASP A 166 -20.45 -5.64 0.38
CA ASP A 166 -19.92 -5.61 -0.99
C ASP A 166 -18.39 -5.69 -0.99
N LEU A 167 -17.87 -6.68 -1.70
CA LEU A 167 -16.43 -6.94 -1.83
C LEU A 167 -15.82 -6.44 -3.15
N ARG A 168 -16.58 -5.75 -4.00
CA ARG A 168 -16.07 -5.22 -5.27
C ARG A 168 -15.00 -4.16 -5.01
N GLY A 169 -13.90 -4.27 -5.74
CA GLY A 169 -12.76 -3.36 -5.55
C GLY A 169 -12.08 -3.50 -4.19
N MET A 170 -12.45 -4.48 -3.37
CA MET A 170 -11.77 -4.76 -2.10
C MET A 170 -10.56 -5.67 -2.30
N ALA A 171 -9.55 -5.42 -1.49
CA ALA A 171 -8.37 -6.27 -1.38
C ALA A 171 -7.96 -6.40 0.07
N GLU A 172 -7.28 -7.48 0.40
CA GLU A 172 -6.75 -7.73 1.74
C GLU A 172 -5.25 -8.06 1.65
N ILE A 173 -4.47 -7.45 2.54
CA ILE A 173 -3.11 -7.89 2.82
C ILE A 173 -3.17 -8.71 4.09
N ILE A 174 -3.01 -10.02 3.95
CA ILE A 174 -3.07 -10.98 5.03
C ILE A 174 -1.67 -11.21 5.57
N ILE A 175 -1.37 -10.71 6.77
CA ILE A 175 -0.10 -10.96 7.47
C ILE A 175 -0.24 -12.33 8.16
N ALA A 176 0.12 -13.39 7.44
CA ALA A 176 -0.06 -14.76 7.91
C ALA A 176 1.07 -15.24 8.83
N LYS A 177 2.23 -14.62 8.74
CA LYS A 177 3.39 -14.86 9.62
C LYS A 177 4.10 -13.55 9.91
N HIS A 178 4.44 -13.34 11.18
CA HIS A 178 5.30 -12.23 11.60
C HIS A 178 6.13 -12.66 12.82
N ARG A 179 7.47 -12.73 12.68
CA ARG A 179 8.36 -13.22 13.76
C ARG A 179 8.33 -12.36 15.00
N ASN A 180 8.24 -11.06 14.84
CA ASN A 180 8.41 -10.09 15.94
C ASN A 180 7.17 -9.22 16.14
N GLY A 181 6.03 -9.59 15.57
CA GLY A 181 4.80 -8.82 15.65
C GLY A 181 3.54 -9.68 15.54
N ALA A 182 2.39 -9.02 15.56
CA ALA A 182 1.10 -9.66 15.40
C ALA A 182 0.85 -10.08 13.94
N VAL A 183 0.07 -11.12 13.76
CA VAL A 183 -0.59 -11.48 12.49
C VAL A 183 -1.93 -10.76 12.41
N GLY A 184 -2.47 -10.60 11.21
CA GLY A 184 -3.75 -9.91 11.01
C GLY A 184 -3.96 -9.52 9.56
N ASP A 185 -5.08 -8.87 9.30
CA ASP A 185 -5.52 -8.51 7.97
C ASP A 185 -5.67 -7.00 7.84
N VAL A 186 -5.17 -6.47 6.73
CA VAL A 186 -5.32 -5.06 6.38
C VAL A 186 -6.20 -4.98 5.15
N ARG A 187 -7.36 -4.36 5.29
CA ARG A 187 -8.27 -4.12 4.18
C ARG A 187 -7.85 -2.89 3.40
N LEU A 188 -7.86 -3.00 2.09
CA LEU A 188 -7.53 -1.95 1.14
C LEU A 188 -8.56 -1.92 0.02
N ARG A 189 -8.59 -0.83 -0.74
CA ARG A 189 -9.26 -0.77 -2.04
C ARG A 189 -8.26 -1.04 -3.16
N PHE A 190 -8.73 -1.69 -4.20
CA PHE A 190 -7.95 -1.95 -5.40
C PHE A 190 -8.63 -1.36 -6.63
N ILE A 191 -7.98 -0.37 -7.24
CA ILE A 191 -8.44 0.28 -8.46
C ILE A 191 -7.77 -0.42 -9.65
N GLY A 192 -8.51 -1.33 -10.29
CA GLY A 192 -7.99 -2.21 -11.34
C GLY A 192 -7.42 -1.47 -12.55
N GLN A 193 -8.05 -0.37 -12.98
CA GLN A 193 -7.61 0.43 -14.12
C GLN A 193 -6.20 1.04 -13.95
N TYR A 194 -5.81 1.33 -12.70
CA TYR A 194 -4.49 1.89 -12.38
C TYR A 194 -3.57 0.86 -11.71
N THR A 195 -4.07 -0.34 -11.43
CA THR A 195 -3.36 -1.37 -10.64
C THR A 195 -2.89 -0.80 -9.29
N ARG A 196 -3.77 -0.03 -8.62
CA ARG A 196 -3.43 0.74 -7.43
C ARG A 196 -4.19 0.25 -6.21
N PHE A 197 -3.46 0.11 -5.10
CA PHE A 197 -4.04 -0.05 -3.76
C PHE A 197 -4.14 1.31 -3.09
N GLN A 198 -5.21 1.52 -2.34
CA GLN A 198 -5.41 2.73 -1.52
C GLN A 198 -6.17 2.38 -0.23
N ASN A 199 -6.13 3.27 0.74
CA ASN A 199 -6.90 3.08 1.96
C ASN A 199 -8.40 3.21 1.67
N PRO A 200 -9.26 2.44 2.36
CA PRO A 200 -10.71 2.53 2.20
C PRO A 200 -11.28 3.92 2.53
N GLU A 201 -10.61 4.65 3.42
CA GLU A 201 -11.03 5.96 3.93
C GLU A 201 -10.72 7.11 2.96
N ASP A 202 -9.79 6.92 2.03
CA ASP A 202 -9.39 7.97 1.08
C ASP A 202 -10.53 8.38 0.11
N ASP A 203 -11.57 7.57 -0.01
CA ASP A 203 -12.75 7.85 -0.85
C ASP A 203 -13.82 8.74 -0.20
N MET A 204 -13.74 9.01 1.10
CA MET A 204 -14.74 9.84 1.79
C MET A 204 -14.63 11.33 1.44
N VAL A 205 -13.63 11.74 0.66
CA VAL A 205 -13.36 13.17 0.36
C VAL A 205 -13.94 13.64 -0.98
N ILE A 206 -14.46 12.75 -1.83
CA ILE A 206 -15.11 13.15 -3.08
C ILE A 206 -16.55 12.65 -3.08
N PRO A 207 -17.55 13.52 -2.77
CA PRO A 207 -18.92 13.18 -3.06
C PRO A 207 -19.03 12.95 -4.58
N PRO A 208 -19.74 11.89 -5.02
CA PRO A 208 -19.98 11.70 -6.45
C PRO A 208 -20.64 12.96 -7.02
N PRO A 209 -20.32 13.37 -8.26
CA PRO A 209 -21.05 14.43 -8.89
C PRO A 209 -22.51 13.99 -8.97
N THR A 210 -23.39 14.63 -8.20
CA THR A 210 -24.82 14.46 -8.32
C THR A 210 -25.20 15.01 -9.68
N GLU A 211 -25.48 14.13 -10.63
CA GLU A 211 -26.23 14.51 -11.82
C GLU A 211 -27.60 15.05 -11.36
N GLY A 212 -27.83 16.33 -11.55
CA GLY A 212 -29.11 16.98 -11.36
C GLY A 212 -29.31 17.65 -10.01
N GLY A 213 -28.79 18.84 -9.86
CA GLY A 213 -29.11 19.78 -8.79
C GLY A 213 -28.01 20.80 -8.58
N GLY A 214 -27.99 21.86 -9.35
CA GLY A 214 -27.02 22.94 -9.20
C GLY A 214 -27.16 23.63 -7.83
N ALA A 215 -26.41 23.14 -6.84
CA ALA A 215 -26.12 23.91 -5.65
C ALA A 215 -24.98 24.88 -6.01
N THR A 216 -25.35 26.07 -6.44
CA THR A 216 -24.41 27.20 -6.57
C THR A 216 -23.94 27.57 -5.17
N PHE A 217 -22.72 27.20 -4.83
CA PHE A 217 -22.03 27.80 -3.71
C PHE A 217 -21.74 29.25 -4.08
N GLY A 218 -22.57 30.18 -3.61
CA GLY A 218 -22.36 31.60 -3.77
C GLY A 218 -21.05 32.01 -3.07
N SER A 219 -20.01 32.29 -3.86
CA SER A 219 -18.80 32.93 -3.36
C SER A 219 -19.17 34.28 -2.79
N ARG A 220 -18.82 34.58 -1.54
CA ARG A 220 -19.03 35.88 -0.90
C ARG A 220 -18.33 37.05 -1.60
N MET A 221 -17.56 36.80 -2.64
CA MET A 221 -16.90 37.84 -3.46
C MET A 221 -17.79 38.48 -4.51
N ASN A 222 -19.01 37.97 -4.79
CA ASN A 222 -19.92 38.52 -5.80
C ASN A 222 -21.27 39.02 -5.24
N ALA A 223 -21.29 39.44 -3.97
CA ALA A 223 -22.43 40.18 -3.45
C ALA A 223 -22.38 41.63 -3.90
N PRO A 224 -23.47 42.17 -4.51
CA PRO A 224 -23.48 43.60 -4.86
C PRO A 224 -23.42 44.44 -3.60
N ILE A 225 -22.58 45.44 -3.64
CA ILE A 225 -22.38 46.45 -2.57
C ILE A 225 -23.71 47.25 -2.49
N GLY A 226 -24.52 46.96 -1.50
CA GLY A 226 -25.74 47.75 -1.26
C GLY A 226 -26.88 47.02 -0.56
N SER A 227 -26.64 46.42 0.62
CA SER A 227 -27.70 46.23 1.62
C SER A 227 -27.07 46.12 3.01
N THR A 228 -27.07 47.26 3.70
CA THR A 228 -26.79 47.34 5.13
C THR A 228 -27.94 46.78 5.91
N ALA A 229 -27.86 45.52 6.30
CA ALA A 229 -28.64 44.99 7.38
C ALA A 229 -27.65 44.45 8.42
N THR A 230 -27.34 45.24 9.40
CA THR A 230 -26.62 44.83 10.64
C THR A 230 -27.54 43.87 11.40
N PRO A 231 -27.06 42.67 11.76
CA PRO A 231 -27.80 41.81 12.68
C PRO A 231 -27.89 42.50 14.04
N PRO A 232 -29.02 42.35 14.77
CA PRO A 232 -29.16 42.92 16.12
C PRO A 232 -28.16 42.25 17.06
N PRO A 233 -27.66 42.99 18.08
CA PRO A 233 -26.76 42.44 19.06
C PRO A 233 -27.44 41.31 19.86
N PRO A 234 -26.73 40.27 20.28
CA PRO A 234 -27.30 39.18 21.07
C PRO A 234 -27.88 39.71 22.39
N SER A 235 -29.06 39.25 22.75
CA SER A 235 -29.76 39.56 24.01
C SER A 235 -29.00 38.98 25.17
N ALA A 236 -29.04 39.67 26.33
CA ALA A 236 -28.41 39.21 27.57
C ALA A 236 -28.96 37.88 28.12
N ALA A 237 -29.96 37.30 27.45
CA ALA A 237 -30.54 36.01 27.80
C ALA A 237 -29.82 34.80 27.20
N ASP A 238 -28.84 35.04 26.29
CA ASP A 238 -28.14 33.96 25.57
C ASP A 238 -26.84 33.49 26.24
N PHE A 239 -26.51 34.01 27.42
CA PHE A 239 -25.36 33.58 28.20
C PHE A 239 -25.80 32.71 29.37
N PRO A 240 -25.27 31.48 29.54
CA PRO A 240 -25.49 30.71 30.77
C PRO A 240 -24.88 31.42 31.98
N PRO A 241 -25.49 31.34 33.19
CA PRO A 241 -24.97 31.98 34.37
C PRO A 241 -23.59 31.45 34.74
N GLN A 242 -22.66 32.38 34.99
CA GLN A 242 -21.33 32.04 35.53
C GLN A 242 -21.48 31.44 36.91
N THR A 243 -21.12 30.17 37.04
CA THR A 243 -20.96 29.52 38.34
C THR A 243 -19.63 29.95 38.95
N ASP A 244 -19.71 30.36 40.21
CA ASP A 244 -18.61 30.83 41.05
C ASP A 244 -17.40 29.90 41.03
N ASN A 245 -16.23 30.53 40.96
CA ASN A 245 -14.92 29.90 40.99
C ASN A 245 -14.53 29.53 42.44
N PRO A 246 -14.34 28.24 42.81
CA PRO A 246 -14.06 27.86 44.22
C PRO A 246 -12.55 27.82 44.55
N PHE A 247 -11.70 28.48 43.84
CA PHE A 247 -10.26 28.58 44.16
C PHE A 247 -9.81 30.03 44.30
N GLY A 248 -10.22 30.61 45.40
CA GLY A 248 -9.60 31.80 45.95
C GLY A 248 -8.80 31.44 47.19
N GLY A 249 -7.52 31.78 47.21
CA GLY A 249 -6.86 32.07 48.46
C GLY A 249 -5.57 31.30 48.77
N VAL A 250 -4.53 32.12 49.00
CA VAL A 250 -3.38 32.00 49.93
C VAL A 250 -2.23 31.12 49.38
N GLY A 251 -1.04 31.62 49.12
CA GLY A 251 -0.21 32.51 49.87
C GLY A 251 1.15 31.85 50.13
N SER A 252 2.20 32.46 49.61
CA SER A 252 3.55 32.56 50.14
C SER A 252 4.37 31.36 50.58
N ASP A 253 5.58 31.35 50.04
CA ASP A 253 6.86 31.07 50.70
C ASP A 253 7.32 29.60 50.88
N GLY A 254 8.47 29.31 50.24
CA GLY A 254 9.44 28.32 50.67
C GLY A 254 10.29 27.74 49.54
N PRO A 255 11.60 27.65 49.70
CA PRO A 255 12.55 27.45 48.60
C PRO A 255 12.74 25.98 48.23
N LEU A 256 13.17 25.78 46.97
CA LEU A 256 13.68 24.53 46.42
C LEU A 256 14.87 24.00 47.22
N PRO A 257 15.02 22.68 47.31
CA PRO A 257 16.33 22.10 47.21
C PRO A 257 16.42 20.99 46.15
N PHE A 258 17.44 21.10 45.41
CA PHE A 258 18.23 20.14 44.62
C PHE A 258 17.52 19.23 43.61
#